data_4a034d8470402c5df7ea5572b0d7a5ae
#
_entry.id   4a034d8470402c5df7ea5572b0d7a5ae
#
_cell.length_a   1.000
_cell.length_b   1.000
_cell.length_c   1.000
_cell.angle_alpha   90.00
_cell.angle_beta   90.00
_cell.angle_gamma   90.00
#
_symmetry.space_group_name_H-M   'P 1'
#
loop_
_entity.id
_entity.type
_entity.pdbx_description
1 polymer ?
#
loop_
_entity_poly.entity_id
_entity_poly.type
_entity_poly.pdbx_seq_one_letter_code
_entity_poly.pdbx_strand_id
1 'polypeptide(L)'
;HTFMKTRFILQILYKNATQYLQYLRIIDKKSEVIENKLHQAQKNEELIELLELQKSLVYFTTSLRSNEVVLERLLKLDKIKKYPEDTDLLEDVIIENKQAMEMTSIYNGILSGTMDTFASVISNNLNIVMKFLATVTIVLSIPTMVASFYGMNVLPKGMPFADSPYGFWIVLGFAVALSLIVAYIFNKKDLF
;
A
#
# COMPACT_ATOMS: atom_id res chain seq x y z
N HIS A 1 34.62 -34.38 -27.12
CA HIS A 1 33.70 -34.59 -25.98
C HIS A 1 33.77 -33.46 -24.91
N THR A 2 34.79 -32.62 -24.91
CA THR A 2 34.87 -31.45 -24.00
C THR A 2 33.85 -30.37 -24.38
N PHE A 3 33.60 -30.22 -25.66
CA PHE A 3 32.60 -29.38 -26.28
C PHE A 3 31.17 -29.66 -25.72
N MET A 4 30.77 -30.94 -25.64
CA MET A 4 29.44 -31.27 -25.09
C MET A 4 29.28 -30.92 -23.61
N LYS A 5 30.35 -30.94 -22.81
CA LYS A 5 30.27 -30.58 -21.37
C LYS A 5 30.07 -29.07 -21.18
N THR A 6 30.78 -28.25 -21.93
CA THR A 6 30.63 -26.80 -21.89
C THR A 6 29.22 -26.41 -22.31
N ARG A 7 28.77 -26.90 -23.46
CA ARG A 7 27.40 -26.63 -23.97
C ARG A 7 26.33 -27.08 -22.99
N PHE A 8 26.49 -28.23 -22.34
CA PHE A 8 25.55 -28.70 -21.34
C PHE A 8 25.42 -27.75 -20.12
N ILE A 9 26.56 -27.21 -19.62
CA ILE A 9 26.58 -26.22 -18.55
C ILE A 9 25.86 -24.94 -19.00
N LEU A 10 26.16 -24.44 -20.22
CA LEU A 10 25.52 -23.24 -20.75
C LEU A 10 23.99 -23.42 -20.91
N GLN A 11 23.54 -24.61 -21.33
CA GLN A 11 22.11 -24.94 -21.40
C GLN A 11 21.44 -24.91 -20.02
N ILE A 12 22.13 -25.37 -18.98
CA ILE A 12 21.62 -25.28 -17.59
C ILE A 12 21.50 -23.81 -17.17
N LEU A 13 22.52 -22.99 -17.46
CA LEU A 13 22.50 -21.57 -17.15
C LEU A 13 21.38 -20.82 -17.91
N TYR A 14 21.19 -21.16 -19.19
CA TYR A 14 20.09 -20.64 -20.00
C TYR A 14 18.73 -20.99 -19.38
N LYS A 15 18.55 -22.26 -19.04
CA LYS A 15 17.32 -22.73 -18.39
C LYS A 15 17.09 -22.05 -17.05
N ASN A 16 18.15 -21.80 -16.29
CA ASN A 16 18.07 -21.07 -15.04
C ASN A 16 17.61 -19.62 -15.26
N ALA A 17 18.19 -18.90 -16.21
CA ALA A 17 17.81 -17.53 -16.54
C ALA A 17 16.33 -17.44 -16.99
N THR A 18 15.90 -18.33 -17.88
CA THR A 18 14.50 -18.40 -18.33
C THR A 18 13.52 -18.76 -17.20
N GLN A 19 13.96 -19.55 -16.21
CA GLN A 19 13.16 -19.86 -15.02
C GLN A 19 12.94 -18.62 -14.13
N TYR A 20 13.94 -17.76 -13.95
CA TYR A 20 13.76 -16.49 -13.26
C TYR A 20 12.66 -15.64 -13.91
N LEU A 21 12.66 -15.54 -15.24
CA LEU A 21 11.59 -14.82 -15.96
C LEU A 21 10.21 -15.42 -15.75
N GLN A 22 10.10 -16.76 -15.69
CA GLN A 22 8.84 -17.42 -15.40
C GLN A 22 8.34 -17.12 -13.97
N TYR A 23 9.23 -17.19 -12.98
CA TYR A 23 8.86 -16.87 -11.59
C TYR A 23 8.51 -15.38 -11.42
N LEU A 24 9.18 -14.48 -12.12
CA LEU A 24 8.84 -13.07 -12.12
C LEU A 24 7.41 -12.83 -12.63
N ARG A 25 6.98 -13.52 -13.69
CA ARG A 25 5.60 -13.47 -14.18
C ARG A 25 4.58 -14.03 -13.17
N ILE A 26 4.99 -15.02 -12.37
CA ILE A 26 4.13 -15.56 -11.29
C ILE A 26 4.00 -14.54 -10.17
N ILE A 27 5.10 -13.88 -9.80
CA ILE A 27 5.10 -12.80 -8.78
C ILE A 27 4.20 -11.66 -9.23
N ASP A 28 4.32 -11.23 -10.48
CA ASP A 28 3.51 -10.17 -11.08
C ASP A 28 2.00 -10.49 -10.99
N LYS A 29 1.60 -11.67 -11.45
CA LYS A 29 0.21 -12.11 -11.34
C LYS A 29 -0.29 -12.22 -9.90
N LYS A 30 0.56 -12.67 -8.98
CA LYS A 30 0.19 -12.72 -7.56
C LYS A 30 0.03 -11.31 -6.98
N SER A 31 0.91 -10.37 -7.33
CA SER A 31 0.80 -9.00 -6.86
C SER A 31 -0.51 -8.35 -7.33
N GLU A 32 -0.89 -8.55 -8.59
CA GLU A 32 -2.15 -8.06 -9.15
C GLU A 32 -3.38 -8.61 -8.40
N VAL A 33 -3.38 -9.92 -8.07
CA VAL A 33 -4.46 -10.54 -7.29
C VAL A 33 -4.55 -9.96 -5.88
N ILE A 34 -3.41 -9.73 -5.22
CA ILE A 34 -3.36 -9.17 -3.88
C ILE A 34 -3.78 -7.70 -3.90
N GLU A 35 -3.33 -6.94 -4.89
CA GLU A 35 -3.72 -5.55 -5.09
C GLU A 35 -5.25 -5.40 -5.25
N ASN A 36 -5.87 -6.26 -6.06
CA ASN A 36 -7.32 -6.28 -6.23
C ASN A 36 -8.07 -6.62 -4.92
N LYS A 37 -7.55 -7.54 -4.11
CA LYS A 37 -8.11 -7.85 -2.77
C LYS A 37 -7.97 -6.66 -1.83
N LEU A 38 -6.82 -6.00 -1.85
CA LEU A 38 -6.53 -4.85 -1.00
C LEU A 38 -7.45 -3.67 -1.31
N HIS A 39 -7.78 -3.44 -2.59
CA HIS A 39 -8.80 -2.47 -2.99
C HIS A 39 -10.19 -2.76 -2.41
N GLN A 40 -10.55 -4.04 -2.27
CA GLN A 40 -11.87 -4.44 -1.78
C GLN A 40 -11.97 -4.48 -0.26
N ALA A 41 -10.97 -5.00 0.43
CA ALA A 41 -11.05 -5.34 1.84
C ALA A 41 -10.17 -4.47 2.76
N GLN A 42 -9.15 -3.80 2.22
CA GLN A 42 -8.18 -2.93 2.95
C GLN A 42 -7.62 -3.56 4.24
N LYS A 43 -7.31 -4.87 4.20
CA LYS A 43 -6.78 -5.60 5.35
C LYS A 43 -5.25 -5.53 5.37
N ASN A 44 -4.69 -5.61 6.56
CA ASN A 44 -3.24 -5.62 6.74
C ASN A 44 -2.58 -6.92 6.23
N GLU A 45 -3.34 -8.00 6.12
CA GLU A 45 -2.84 -9.30 5.63
C GLU A 45 -2.32 -9.20 4.20
N GLU A 46 -3.04 -8.52 3.33
CA GLU A 46 -2.66 -8.32 1.93
C GLU A 46 -1.37 -7.49 1.80
N LEU A 47 -1.18 -6.49 2.68
CA LEU A 47 0.07 -5.73 2.71
C LEU A 47 1.27 -6.59 3.13
N ILE A 48 1.08 -7.52 4.06
CA ILE A 48 2.11 -8.47 4.48
C ILE A 48 2.46 -9.41 3.31
N GLU A 49 1.46 -9.91 2.57
CA GLU A 49 1.69 -10.75 1.38
C GLU A 49 2.49 -10.01 0.30
N LEU A 50 2.18 -8.72 0.03
CA LEU A 50 2.96 -7.88 -0.90
C LEU A 50 4.42 -7.72 -0.44
N LEU A 51 4.63 -7.55 0.87
CA LEU A 51 5.97 -7.44 1.46
C LEU A 51 6.78 -8.73 1.32
N GLU A 52 6.14 -9.90 1.38
CA GLU A 52 6.79 -11.19 1.12
C GLU A 52 7.18 -11.34 -0.36
N LEU A 53 6.33 -10.89 -1.28
CA LEU A 53 6.69 -10.85 -2.69
C LEU A 53 7.88 -9.90 -2.94
N GLN A 54 7.89 -8.73 -2.32
CA GLN A 54 9.01 -7.79 -2.40
C GLN A 54 10.32 -8.39 -1.89
N LYS A 55 10.29 -9.10 -0.76
CA LYS A 55 11.46 -9.84 -0.26
C LYS A 55 11.97 -10.85 -1.28
N SER A 56 11.08 -11.56 -1.95
CA SER A 56 11.44 -12.51 -3.00
C SER A 56 12.15 -11.81 -4.17
N LEU A 57 11.71 -10.63 -4.58
CA LEU A 57 12.37 -9.82 -5.61
C LEU A 57 13.77 -9.34 -5.18
N VAL A 58 13.97 -9.02 -3.91
CA VAL A 58 15.30 -8.67 -3.36
C VAL A 58 16.26 -9.86 -3.48
N TYR A 59 15.82 -11.07 -3.16
CA TYR A 59 16.63 -12.28 -3.34
C TYR A 59 16.92 -12.53 -4.82
N PHE A 60 15.96 -12.32 -5.71
CA PHE A 60 16.18 -12.46 -7.15
C PHE A 60 17.18 -11.45 -7.66
N THR A 61 17.07 -10.17 -7.29
CA THR A 61 18.03 -9.13 -7.65
C THR A 61 19.46 -9.53 -7.25
N THR A 62 19.63 -10.00 -6.00
CA THR A 62 20.94 -10.39 -5.48
C THR A 62 21.51 -11.58 -6.26
N SER A 63 20.69 -12.60 -6.50
CA SER A 63 21.10 -13.81 -7.24
C SER A 63 21.44 -13.52 -8.70
N LEU A 64 20.58 -12.76 -9.39
CA LEU A 64 20.78 -12.39 -10.81
C LEU A 64 22.03 -11.53 -10.99
N ARG A 65 22.30 -10.58 -10.07
CA ARG A 65 23.53 -9.78 -10.09
C ARG A 65 24.77 -10.64 -9.86
N SER A 66 24.70 -11.62 -8.97
CA SER A 66 25.79 -12.58 -8.78
C SER A 66 26.01 -13.43 -10.02
N ASN A 67 24.94 -13.88 -10.67
CA ASN A 67 25.01 -14.60 -11.94
C ASN A 67 25.67 -13.77 -13.05
N GLU A 68 25.32 -12.48 -13.18
CA GLU A 68 25.89 -11.57 -14.17
C GLU A 68 27.43 -11.55 -14.08
N VAL A 69 27.96 -11.39 -12.86
CA VAL A 69 29.42 -11.42 -12.63
C VAL A 69 30.07 -12.73 -13.10
N VAL A 70 29.39 -13.86 -12.85
CA VAL A 70 29.89 -15.18 -13.29
C VAL A 70 29.83 -15.31 -14.81
N LEU A 71 28.71 -14.90 -15.42
CA LEU A 71 28.51 -14.97 -16.87
C LEU A 71 29.52 -14.12 -17.63
N GLU A 72 29.81 -12.90 -17.15
CA GLU A 72 30.83 -12.02 -17.73
C GLU A 72 32.24 -12.61 -17.62
N ARG A 73 32.54 -13.33 -16.52
CA ARG A 73 33.81 -14.04 -16.39
C ARG A 73 33.91 -15.22 -17.35
N LEU A 74 32.83 -15.97 -17.53
CA LEU A 74 32.76 -17.10 -18.47
C LEU A 74 33.01 -16.62 -19.90
N LEU A 75 32.49 -15.47 -20.30
CA LEU A 75 32.69 -14.90 -21.64
C LEU A 75 34.19 -14.62 -21.95
N LYS A 76 35.01 -14.44 -20.93
CA LYS A 76 36.47 -14.18 -21.09
C LYS A 76 37.32 -15.47 -21.21
N LEU A 77 36.70 -16.64 -20.99
CA LEU A 77 37.44 -17.92 -21.02
C LEU A 77 37.67 -18.39 -22.44
N ASP A 78 38.92 -18.74 -22.78
CA ASP A 78 39.30 -19.25 -24.10
C ASP A 78 38.58 -20.54 -24.48
N LYS A 79 38.16 -21.35 -23.49
CA LYS A 79 37.40 -22.57 -23.73
C LYS A 79 36.02 -22.29 -24.33
N ILE A 80 35.41 -21.20 -23.98
CA ILE A 80 34.10 -20.75 -24.53
C ILE A 80 34.30 -20.21 -25.93
N LYS A 81 35.33 -19.36 -26.12
CA LYS A 81 35.64 -18.72 -27.40
C LYS A 81 36.07 -19.70 -28.50
N LYS A 82 36.43 -20.92 -28.14
CA LYS A 82 36.85 -21.93 -29.07
C LYS A 82 35.78 -22.38 -30.05
N TYR A 83 34.51 -22.28 -29.64
CA TYR A 83 33.33 -22.69 -30.43
C TYR A 83 32.34 -21.54 -30.51
N PRO A 84 32.10 -20.99 -31.73
CA PRO A 84 31.17 -19.85 -31.89
C PRO A 84 29.80 -20.11 -31.30
N GLU A 85 29.22 -21.30 -31.47
CA GLU A 85 27.90 -21.66 -30.98
C GLU A 85 27.82 -21.67 -29.43
N ASP A 86 28.93 -21.90 -28.72
CA ASP A 86 28.96 -21.80 -27.26
C ASP A 86 29.05 -20.33 -26.83
N THR A 87 29.69 -19.47 -27.60
CA THR A 87 29.75 -18.03 -27.38
C THR A 87 28.34 -17.42 -27.55
N ASP A 88 27.67 -17.73 -28.66
CA ASP A 88 26.32 -17.27 -28.97
C ASP A 88 25.33 -17.70 -27.85
N LEU A 89 25.41 -18.97 -27.42
CA LEU A 89 24.56 -19.47 -26.34
C LEU A 89 24.84 -18.74 -25.01
N LEU A 90 26.11 -18.42 -24.71
CA LEU A 90 26.43 -17.65 -23.49
C LEU A 90 25.92 -16.20 -23.58
N GLU A 91 26.00 -15.57 -24.77
CA GLU A 91 25.44 -14.25 -25.00
C GLU A 91 23.89 -14.26 -24.76
N ASP A 92 23.21 -15.28 -25.27
CA ASP A 92 21.77 -15.46 -25.00
C ASP A 92 21.48 -15.57 -23.49
N VAL A 93 22.30 -16.34 -22.73
CA VAL A 93 22.15 -16.44 -21.27
C VAL A 93 22.33 -15.09 -20.60
N ILE A 94 23.29 -14.29 -21.04
CA ILE A 94 23.55 -12.95 -20.50
C ILE A 94 22.37 -12.03 -20.77
N ILE A 95 21.80 -12.08 -21.98
CA ILE A 95 20.63 -11.29 -22.35
C ILE A 95 19.44 -11.63 -21.47
N GLU A 96 19.12 -12.93 -21.32
CA GLU A 96 18.04 -13.40 -20.48
C GLU A 96 18.23 -13.02 -18.99
N ASN A 97 19.47 -13.12 -18.48
CA ASN A 97 19.78 -12.71 -17.11
C ASN A 97 19.61 -11.19 -16.92
N LYS A 98 20.04 -10.37 -17.88
CA LYS A 98 19.83 -8.91 -17.84
C LYS A 98 18.34 -8.55 -17.89
N GLN A 99 17.60 -9.18 -18.78
CA GLN A 99 16.15 -8.99 -18.85
C GLN A 99 15.47 -9.34 -17.52
N ALA A 100 15.86 -10.44 -16.88
CA ALA A 100 15.34 -10.81 -15.58
C ALA A 100 15.69 -9.77 -14.49
N MET A 101 16.89 -9.20 -14.52
CA MET A 101 17.30 -8.13 -13.60
C MET A 101 16.46 -6.87 -13.78
N GLU A 102 16.26 -6.44 -15.02
CA GLU A 102 15.42 -5.27 -15.33
C GLU A 102 13.98 -5.47 -14.89
N MET A 103 13.37 -6.62 -15.21
CA MET A 103 12.03 -6.96 -14.78
C MET A 103 11.92 -7.00 -13.25
N THR A 104 12.91 -7.57 -12.56
CA THR A 104 12.93 -7.60 -11.09
C THR A 104 12.94 -6.19 -10.50
N SER A 105 13.73 -5.27 -11.11
CA SER A 105 13.78 -3.87 -10.69
C SER A 105 12.45 -3.15 -10.92
N ILE A 106 11.83 -3.37 -12.07
CA ILE A 106 10.52 -2.80 -12.41
C ILE A 106 9.44 -3.27 -11.42
N TYR A 107 9.33 -4.58 -11.20
CA TYR A 107 8.33 -5.13 -10.28
C TYR A 107 8.57 -4.71 -8.83
N ASN A 108 9.83 -4.60 -8.41
CA ASN A 108 10.13 -4.07 -7.08
C ASN A 108 9.68 -2.61 -6.94
N GLY A 109 9.87 -1.79 -7.97
CA GLY A 109 9.39 -0.41 -8.00
C GLY A 109 7.86 -0.32 -7.96
N ILE A 110 7.17 -1.16 -8.74
CA ILE A 110 5.70 -1.24 -8.74
C ILE A 110 5.18 -1.63 -7.36
N LEU A 111 5.70 -2.71 -6.76
CA LEU A 111 5.28 -3.15 -5.43
C LEU A 111 5.49 -2.09 -4.35
N SER A 112 6.66 -1.41 -4.36
CA SER A 112 6.90 -0.30 -3.43
C SER A 112 5.89 0.83 -3.62
N GLY A 113 5.65 1.26 -4.85
CA GLY A 113 4.67 2.31 -5.15
C GLY A 113 3.24 1.93 -4.76
N THR A 114 2.85 0.67 -4.98
CA THR A 114 1.56 0.13 -4.55
C THR A 114 1.43 0.18 -3.02
N MET A 115 2.43 -0.28 -2.27
CA MET A 115 2.43 -0.24 -0.80
C MET A 115 2.34 1.19 -0.25
N ASP A 116 3.09 2.14 -0.82
CA ASP A 116 3.05 3.54 -0.41
C ASP A 116 1.68 4.18 -0.70
N THR A 117 1.10 3.84 -1.83
CA THR A 117 -0.25 4.29 -2.20
C THR A 117 -1.29 3.79 -1.21
N PHE A 118 -1.26 2.50 -0.86
CA PHE A 118 -2.20 1.94 0.11
C PHE A 118 -2.00 2.49 1.52
N ALA A 119 -0.76 2.70 1.96
CA ALA A 119 -0.49 3.38 3.23
C ALA A 119 -1.14 4.77 3.27
N SER A 120 -1.06 5.51 2.16
CA SER A 120 -1.68 6.83 2.01
C SER A 120 -3.21 6.74 2.02
N VAL A 121 -3.80 5.75 1.34
CA VAL A 121 -5.26 5.52 1.33
C VAL A 121 -5.77 5.17 2.73
N ILE A 122 -5.09 4.27 3.44
CA ILE A 122 -5.44 3.89 4.82
C ILE A 122 -5.38 5.12 5.74
N SER A 123 -4.32 5.92 5.64
CA SER A 123 -4.18 7.16 6.41
C SER A 123 -5.30 8.16 6.11
N ASN A 124 -5.66 8.32 4.83
CA ASN A 124 -6.76 9.19 4.43
C ASN A 124 -8.12 8.69 4.98
N ASN A 125 -8.39 7.39 4.90
CA ASN A 125 -9.61 6.80 5.44
C ASN A 125 -9.70 6.98 6.96
N LEU A 126 -8.58 6.81 7.67
CA LEU A 126 -8.52 7.10 9.11
C LEU A 126 -8.85 8.57 9.40
N ASN A 127 -8.31 9.52 8.63
CA ASN A 127 -8.61 10.93 8.76
C ASN A 127 -10.10 11.23 8.53
N ILE A 128 -10.75 10.57 7.56
CA ILE A 128 -12.20 10.70 7.31
C ILE A 128 -12.99 10.22 8.54
N VAL A 129 -12.67 9.03 9.06
CA VAL A 129 -13.32 8.50 10.26
C VAL A 129 -13.13 9.41 11.47
N MET A 130 -11.91 9.92 11.67
CA MET A 130 -11.61 10.86 12.77
C MET A 130 -12.36 12.17 12.63
N LYS A 131 -12.46 12.73 11.43
CA LYS A 131 -13.29 13.93 11.15
C LYS A 131 -14.76 13.67 11.49
N PHE A 132 -15.31 12.54 11.05
CA PHE A 132 -16.68 12.16 11.34
C PHE A 132 -16.93 12.06 12.85
N LEU A 133 -16.07 11.35 13.59
CA LEU A 133 -16.18 11.20 15.04
C LEU A 133 -16.09 12.56 15.77
N ALA A 134 -15.14 13.40 15.37
CA ALA A 134 -15.01 14.73 15.93
C ALA A 134 -16.26 15.58 15.68
N THR A 135 -16.78 15.55 14.46
CA THR A 135 -17.99 16.29 14.09
C THR A 135 -19.21 15.83 14.90
N VAL A 136 -19.45 14.53 14.99
CA VAL A 136 -20.55 13.96 15.79
C VAL A 136 -20.40 14.35 17.27
N THR A 137 -19.17 14.26 17.80
CA THR A 137 -18.90 14.64 19.20
C THR A 137 -19.18 16.11 19.45
N ILE A 138 -18.76 17.01 18.56
CA ILE A 138 -19.00 18.45 18.69
C ILE A 138 -20.52 18.74 18.62
N VAL A 139 -21.24 18.17 17.65
CA VAL A 139 -22.67 18.38 17.50
C VAL A 139 -23.43 17.90 18.75
N LEU A 140 -23.08 16.73 19.30
CA LEU A 140 -23.72 16.17 20.49
C LEU A 140 -23.34 16.91 21.80
N SER A 141 -22.15 17.55 21.82
CA SER A 141 -21.72 18.30 23.01
C SER A 141 -22.54 19.58 23.22
N ILE A 142 -23.15 20.16 22.18
CA ILE A 142 -23.90 21.43 22.26
C ILE A 142 -25.12 21.30 23.17
N PRO A 143 -26.04 20.35 22.98
CA PRO A 143 -27.16 20.17 23.90
C PRO A 143 -26.72 19.89 25.33
N THR A 144 -25.67 19.08 25.48
CA THR A 144 -25.11 18.74 26.79
C THR A 144 -24.56 19.97 27.50
N MET A 145 -23.85 20.85 26.78
CA MET A 145 -23.35 22.11 27.33
C MET A 145 -24.47 23.05 27.77
N VAL A 146 -25.49 23.20 26.94
CA VAL A 146 -26.67 24.01 27.28
C VAL A 146 -27.38 23.45 28.52
N ALA A 147 -27.62 22.13 28.54
CA ALA A 147 -28.25 21.47 29.69
C ALA A 147 -27.40 21.61 30.96
N SER A 148 -26.07 21.54 30.85
CA SER A 148 -25.15 21.70 31.99
C SER A 148 -25.25 23.12 32.60
N PHE A 149 -25.33 24.16 31.78
CA PHE A 149 -25.51 25.52 32.31
C PHE A 149 -26.85 25.67 33.05
N TYR A 150 -27.91 25.09 32.55
CA TYR A 150 -29.21 25.13 33.22
C TYR A 150 -29.31 24.19 34.43
N GLY A 151 -28.44 23.18 34.53
CA GLY A 151 -28.33 22.29 35.69
C GLY A 151 -27.42 22.83 36.81
N MET A 152 -26.89 24.02 36.72
CA MET A 152 -26.05 24.60 37.77
C MET A 152 -26.89 25.01 38.98
N ASN A 153 -26.36 24.75 40.20
CA ASN A 153 -26.95 25.15 41.46
C ASN A 153 -26.62 26.63 41.79
N VAL A 154 -27.06 27.56 40.93
CA VAL A 154 -26.92 29.00 41.12
C VAL A 154 -28.31 29.66 41.25
N LEU A 155 -28.35 30.89 41.77
CA LEU A 155 -29.63 31.62 41.88
C LEU A 155 -30.24 31.84 40.49
N PRO A 156 -31.54 31.44 40.25
CA PRO A 156 -32.13 31.49 38.90
C PRO A 156 -32.34 32.90 38.33
N LYS A 157 -32.24 33.95 39.15
CA LYS A 157 -32.55 35.36 38.78
C LYS A 157 -31.78 35.90 37.56
N GLY A 158 -30.74 35.20 37.09
CA GLY A 158 -29.98 35.62 35.89
C GLY A 158 -30.12 34.66 34.71
N MET A 159 -30.88 33.55 34.86
CA MET A 159 -31.06 32.57 33.81
C MET A 159 -32.24 32.94 32.89
N PRO A 160 -32.03 33.09 31.58
CA PRO A 160 -33.12 33.36 30.65
C PRO A 160 -34.17 32.23 30.72
N PHE A 161 -35.45 32.60 30.74
CA PHE A 161 -36.61 31.68 30.76
C PHE A 161 -36.73 30.75 31.98
N ALA A 162 -35.92 30.90 33.04
CA ALA A 162 -35.98 30.03 34.22
C ALA A 162 -37.32 30.11 34.95
N ASP A 163 -37.98 31.27 34.97
CA ASP A 163 -39.28 31.49 35.64
C ASP A 163 -40.49 31.23 34.69
N SER A 164 -40.25 30.82 33.43
CA SER A 164 -41.31 30.56 32.46
C SER A 164 -41.84 29.13 32.58
N PRO A 165 -43.17 28.89 32.53
CA PRO A 165 -43.74 27.55 32.51
C PRO A 165 -43.33 26.74 31.28
N TYR A 166 -42.91 27.40 30.22
CA TYR A 166 -42.39 26.78 28.97
C TYR A 166 -40.86 26.81 28.87
N GLY A 167 -40.16 27.22 29.92
CA GLY A 167 -38.69 27.41 29.90
C GLY A 167 -37.93 26.18 29.44
N PHE A 168 -38.30 24.99 29.89
CA PHE A 168 -37.68 23.73 29.43
C PHE A 168 -37.78 23.54 27.92
N TRP A 169 -38.94 23.72 27.34
CA TRP A 169 -39.17 23.51 25.90
C TRP A 169 -38.46 24.55 25.05
N ILE A 170 -38.35 25.79 25.53
CA ILE A 170 -37.64 26.88 24.85
C ILE A 170 -36.14 26.57 24.83
N VAL A 171 -35.57 26.19 25.98
CA VAL A 171 -34.12 25.86 26.07
C VAL A 171 -33.79 24.62 25.27
N LEU A 172 -34.63 23.59 25.32
CA LEU A 172 -34.47 22.37 24.52
C LEU A 172 -34.53 22.69 23.02
N GLY A 173 -35.53 23.47 22.58
CA GLY A 173 -35.66 23.90 21.19
C GLY A 173 -34.46 24.72 20.71
N PHE A 174 -33.94 25.61 21.55
CA PHE A 174 -32.72 26.40 21.24
C PHE A 174 -31.50 25.51 21.12
N ALA A 175 -31.29 24.54 22.03
CA ALA A 175 -30.16 23.64 21.99
C ALA A 175 -30.17 22.76 20.73
N VAL A 176 -31.33 22.23 20.36
CA VAL A 176 -31.53 21.42 19.14
C VAL A 176 -31.30 22.29 17.89
N ALA A 177 -31.88 23.49 17.84
CA ALA A 177 -31.68 24.39 16.70
C ALA A 177 -30.20 24.75 16.50
N LEU A 178 -29.47 25.05 17.59
CA LEU A 178 -28.04 25.33 17.54
C LEU A 178 -27.23 24.13 17.04
N SER A 179 -27.54 22.93 17.50
CA SER A 179 -26.91 21.68 17.04
C SER A 179 -27.14 21.45 15.55
N LEU A 180 -28.38 21.67 15.08
CA LEU A 180 -28.71 21.53 13.65
C LEU A 180 -27.97 22.55 12.78
N ILE A 181 -27.84 23.80 13.25
CA ILE A 181 -27.07 24.83 12.55
C ILE A 181 -25.60 24.41 12.42
N VAL A 182 -24.99 23.94 13.50
CA VAL A 182 -23.59 23.48 13.47
C VAL A 182 -23.42 22.26 12.59
N ALA A 183 -24.32 21.28 12.67
CA ALA A 183 -24.32 20.11 11.78
C ALA A 183 -24.44 20.54 10.30
N TYR A 184 -25.31 21.50 9.98
CA TYR A 184 -25.45 22.02 8.63
C TYR A 184 -24.15 22.72 8.14
N ILE A 185 -23.51 23.53 9.00
CA ILE A 185 -22.25 24.19 8.66
C ILE A 185 -21.15 23.16 8.39
N PHE A 186 -21.05 22.10 9.19
CA PHE A 186 -20.07 21.04 9.04
C PHE A 186 -20.32 20.21 7.77
N ASN A 187 -21.58 19.92 7.46
CA ASN A 187 -21.93 19.26 6.20
C ASN A 187 -21.55 20.11 4.99
N LYS A 188 -21.79 21.43 5.03
CA LYS A 188 -21.44 22.34 3.93
C LYS A 188 -19.93 22.50 3.74
N LYS A 189 -19.11 22.20 4.77
CA LYS A 189 -17.64 22.29 4.72
C LYS A 189 -16.97 20.94 4.46
N ASP A 190 -17.71 19.91 4.03
CA ASP A 190 -17.21 18.55 3.79
C ASP A 190 -16.44 17.97 4.99
N LEU A 191 -16.93 18.23 6.21
CA LEU A 191 -16.36 17.72 7.45
C LEU A 191 -17.04 16.42 7.91
N PHE A 192 -18.10 16.00 7.21
CA PHE A 192 -18.77 14.72 7.37
C PHE A 192 -18.21 13.69 6.42
#